data_5d43e7fff6fc49c6eabfa2035090680d
#
_entry.id   5d43e7fff6fc49c6eabfa2035090680d
#
_cell.length_a   1.000
_cell.length_b   1.000
_cell.length_c   1.000
_cell.angle_alpha   90.00
_cell.angle_beta   90.00
_cell.angle_gamma   90.00
#
_symmetry.space_group_name_H-M   'P 1'
#
loop_
_entity.id
_entity.type
_entity.pdbx_description
1 polymer ?
#
loop_
_entity_poly.entity_id
_entity_poly.type
_entity_poly.pdbx_seq_one_letter_code
_entity_poly.pdbx_strand_id
1 'polypeptide(L)'
;GSEMCIRDRNYSEEKWALAAAACKRVIDMNVYELFTVSKDQNTPQLPAGVPTENFPNGAGGIDPFKSYSHMFTGDEPFKNNNEVIWGRISEEVKGYTQQSFPQYMGGYNGMGLTQKMIDAYRMEDGKTIEEAMAVGEYKEGPNDFTSGPRDFSDYHLNGNIWQMYANREMRFYACVGFNGCYWPATSTTDGSYRLQTVKYCMDGNAGKYAGTVGSDNYTPTGYVIKKYISSYDAWRGNSSERYEKGFPIIRYAEILLSYAEALNQLTTTHAITLPTGESYSLSRDVDEMAKAFNQVRYRAGLPGLTQAQLESPTEMFEQIKRERMVEFLGEGRRFYDVRRWGIYEDVDSEPIMGLNIAANEFGGFYQRTVVDEKNYRDRVVHRKLLFLPISKSELRKVELLDQNPGYNN
;
A
#
# COMPACT_ATOMS: atom_id res chain seq x y z
N GLY A 1 12.33 -8.18 -15.74
CA GLY A 1 11.27 -9.12 -16.10
C GLY A 1 10.03 -8.46 -16.69
N SER A 2 9.54 -7.37 -16.10
CA SER A 2 8.28 -6.72 -16.54
C SER A 2 8.36 -6.07 -17.93
N GLU A 3 9.50 -5.50 -18.29
CA GLU A 3 9.66 -4.89 -19.63
C GLU A 3 9.68 -5.91 -20.78
N MET A 4 10.14 -7.13 -20.52
CA MET A 4 10.19 -8.17 -21.56
C MET A 4 8.80 -8.64 -21.96
N CYS A 5 7.83 -8.72 -21.05
CA CYS A 5 6.45 -9.14 -21.40
C CYS A 5 5.72 -8.11 -22.27
N ILE A 6 6.06 -6.83 -22.18
CA ILE A 6 5.43 -5.76 -22.97
C ILE A 6 6.09 -5.64 -24.35
N ARG A 7 7.40 -5.82 -24.43
CA ARG A 7 8.17 -5.75 -25.70
C ARG A 7 8.15 -7.05 -26.50
N ASP A 8 8.07 -8.16 -25.79
CA ASP A 8 8.08 -9.49 -26.37
C ASP A 8 6.63 -9.93 -26.60
N ARG A 9 6.19 -9.93 -27.82
CA ARG A 9 4.82 -10.31 -28.20
C ARG A 9 4.52 -11.79 -27.96
N ASN A 10 5.53 -12.59 -27.59
CA ASN A 10 5.37 -14.01 -27.34
C ASN A 10 5.42 -14.29 -25.84
N TYR A 11 4.33 -14.82 -25.32
CA TYR A 11 4.29 -15.39 -23.98
C TYR A 11 5.30 -16.55 -23.88
N SER A 12 6.05 -16.63 -22.78
CA SER A 12 6.99 -17.72 -22.49
C SER A 12 6.99 -18.05 -21.02
N GLU A 13 6.62 -19.29 -20.70
CA GLU A 13 6.72 -19.81 -19.32
C GLU A 13 8.17 -19.86 -18.83
N GLU A 14 9.14 -20.08 -19.71
CA GLU A 14 10.55 -20.10 -19.35
C GLU A 14 11.01 -18.77 -18.68
N LYS A 15 10.47 -17.63 -19.13
CA LYS A 15 10.76 -16.34 -18.49
C LYS A 15 10.18 -16.24 -17.08
N TRP A 16 8.99 -16.80 -16.88
CA TRP A 16 8.41 -16.90 -15.54
C TRP A 16 9.21 -17.85 -14.66
N ALA A 17 9.64 -19.00 -15.18
CA ALA A 17 10.51 -19.93 -14.48
C ALA A 17 11.86 -19.29 -14.11
N LEU A 18 12.46 -18.50 -15.02
CA LEU A 18 13.68 -17.72 -14.72
C LEU A 18 13.46 -16.70 -13.60
N ALA A 19 12.32 -16.01 -13.62
CA ALA A 19 11.96 -15.06 -12.56
C ALA A 19 11.77 -15.80 -11.21
N ALA A 20 11.10 -16.95 -11.21
CA ALA A 20 10.94 -17.78 -10.02
C ALA A 20 12.29 -18.28 -9.50
N ALA A 21 13.20 -18.75 -10.37
CA ALA A 21 14.55 -19.16 -9.99
C ALA A 21 15.34 -18.02 -9.33
N ALA A 22 15.28 -16.82 -9.91
CA ALA A 22 15.95 -15.64 -9.36
C ALA A 22 15.42 -15.25 -7.97
N CYS A 23 14.09 -15.28 -7.80
CA CYS A 23 13.48 -15.04 -6.48
C CYS A 23 13.84 -16.15 -5.48
N LYS A 24 13.76 -17.42 -5.89
CA LYS A 24 14.11 -18.57 -5.05
C LYS A 24 15.55 -18.49 -4.57
N ARG A 25 16.47 -18.08 -5.43
CA ARG A 25 17.86 -17.85 -5.05
C ARG A 25 18.00 -16.84 -3.90
N VAL A 26 17.29 -15.71 -3.98
CA VAL A 26 17.31 -14.70 -2.90
C VAL A 26 16.72 -15.26 -1.62
N ILE A 27 15.65 -16.05 -1.70
CA ILE A 27 15.02 -16.72 -0.55
C ILE A 27 16.00 -17.70 0.10
N ASP A 28 16.68 -18.54 -0.70
CA ASP A 28 17.60 -19.56 -0.23
C ASP A 28 18.90 -19.00 0.36
N MET A 29 19.23 -17.75 0.09
CA MET A 29 20.36 -17.07 0.74
C MET A 29 20.16 -16.95 2.26
N ASN A 30 18.92 -16.92 2.75
CA ASN A 30 18.57 -16.74 4.17
C ASN A 30 19.24 -15.52 4.83
N VAL A 31 19.42 -14.42 4.07
CA VAL A 31 20.03 -13.16 4.54
C VAL A 31 18.98 -12.11 4.79
N TYR A 32 17.82 -12.24 4.14
CA TYR A 32 16.71 -11.31 4.24
C TYR A 32 15.50 -11.96 4.91
N GLU A 33 14.76 -11.17 5.65
CA GLU A 33 13.52 -11.59 6.30
C GLU A 33 12.51 -10.43 6.29
N LEU A 34 11.23 -10.72 6.44
CA LEU A 34 10.25 -9.66 6.62
C LEU A 34 10.50 -8.96 7.97
N PHE A 35 10.49 -7.65 7.95
CA PHE A 35 10.64 -6.85 9.16
C PHE A 35 9.48 -7.11 10.13
N THR A 36 9.79 -7.36 11.39
CA THR A 36 8.81 -7.59 12.44
C THR A 36 9.19 -6.88 13.73
N VAL A 37 8.20 -6.49 14.50
CA VAL A 37 8.31 -5.98 15.86
C VAL A 37 7.65 -6.99 16.78
N SER A 38 8.31 -7.35 17.88
CA SER A 38 7.77 -8.28 18.87
C SER A 38 6.49 -7.72 19.50
N LYS A 39 5.52 -8.61 19.77
CA LYS A 39 4.31 -8.23 20.50
C LYS A 39 4.64 -7.71 21.90
N ASP A 40 3.84 -6.78 22.36
CA ASP A 40 3.84 -6.26 23.72
C ASP A 40 2.42 -6.28 24.33
N GLN A 41 2.24 -5.65 25.49
CA GLN A 41 0.96 -5.62 26.20
C GLN A 41 -0.13 -4.83 25.44
N ASN A 42 0.24 -3.95 24.49
CA ASN A 42 -0.67 -3.12 23.70
C ASN A 42 -1.03 -3.77 22.36
N THR A 43 -0.36 -4.89 22.01
CA THR A 43 -0.65 -5.63 20.79
C THR A 43 -2.03 -6.28 20.87
N PRO A 44 -2.93 -6.06 19.90
CA PRO A 44 -4.27 -6.66 19.91
C PRO A 44 -4.19 -8.17 19.74
N GLN A 45 -5.23 -8.86 20.22
CA GLN A 45 -5.38 -10.28 19.95
C GLN A 45 -5.59 -10.49 18.44
N LEU A 46 -5.00 -11.57 17.94
CA LEU A 46 -5.20 -11.96 16.54
C LEU A 46 -6.67 -12.35 16.30
N PRO A 47 -7.27 -11.94 15.19
CA PRO A 47 -8.60 -12.37 14.81
C PRO A 47 -8.70 -13.89 14.64
N ALA A 48 -9.92 -14.41 14.78
CA ALA A 48 -10.19 -15.82 14.54
C ALA A 48 -9.77 -16.22 13.11
N GLY A 49 -9.13 -17.38 12.96
CA GLY A 49 -8.63 -17.87 11.67
C GLY A 49 -7.22 -17.40 11.29
N VAL A 50 -6.63 -16.46 12.04
CA VAL A 50 -5.21 -16.11 11.89
C VAL A 50 -4.37 -17.12 12.66
N PRO A 51 -3.39 -17.80 12.02
CA PRO A 51 -2.52 -18.76 12.71
C PRO A 51 -1.72 -18.08 13.84
N THR A 52 -1.68 -18.72 15.00
CA THR A 52 -1.00 -18.22 16.23
C THR A 52 0.41 -18.77 16.41
N GLU A 53 0.85 -19.63 15.50
CA GLU A 53 2.23 -20.10 15.42
C GLU A 53 3.16 -18.88 15.27
N ASN A 54 4.39 -19.04 15.79
CA ASN A 54 5.37 -17.97 15.66
C ASN A 54 5.63 -17.63 14.19
N PHE A 55 5.77 -16.34 13.92
CA PHE A 55 6.19 -15.86 12.61
C PHE A 55 7.50 -16.57 12.18
N PRO A 56 7.63 -17.02 10.90
CA PRO A 56 6.80 -16.72 9.73
C PRO A 56 5.68 -17.74 9.42
N ASN A 57 5.44 -18.75 10.27
CA ASN A 57 4.42 -19.78 10.03
C ASN A 57 2.99 -19.33 10.45
N GLY A 58 2.90 -18.24 11.14
CA GLY A 58 1.68 -17.56 11.58
C GLY A 58 2.03 -16.15 12.01
N ALA A 59 1.08 -15.44 12.62
CA ALA A 59 1.27 -14.08 13.15
C ALA A 59 1.62 -14.08 14.66
N GLY A 60 1.91 -15.22 15.26
CA GLY A 60 2.26 -15.32 16.66
C GLY A 60 3.61 -14.66 16.97
N GLY A 61 3.70 -14.05 18.14
CA GLY A 61 4.95 -13.43 18.64
C GLY A 61 5.23 -12.01 18.13
N ILE A 62 4.50 -11.52 17.13
CA ILE A 62 4.71 -10.19 16.54
C ILE A 62 3.55 -9.24 16.81
N ASP A 63 3.83 -7.94 16.66
CA ASP A 63 2.82 -6.88 16.57
C ASP A 63 2.60 -6.53 15.09
N PRO A 64 1.46 -6.89 14.49
CA PRO A 64 1.25 -6.68 13.05
C PRO A 64 1.22 -5.22 12.61
N PHE A 65 0.71 -4.30 13.45
CA PHE A 65 0.69 -2.88 13.13
C PHE A 65 2.10 -2.30 13.14
N LYS A 66 2.86 -2.51 14.21
CA LYS A 66 4.24 -2.02 14.35
C LYS A 66 5.17 -2.67 13.34
N SER A 67 5.00 -3.96 13.06
CA SER A 67 5.80 -4.71 12.06
C SER A 67 5.66 -4.14 10.65
N TYR A 68 4.54 -3.54 10.32
CA TYR A 68 4.39 -2.85 9.04
C TYR A 68 4.78 -1.37 9.12
N SER A 69 4.28 -0.63 10.10
CA SER A 69 4.44 0.83 10.16
C SER A 69 5.89 1.25 10.43
N HIS A 70 6.57 0.66 11.41
CA HIS A 70 7.92 1.06 11.83
C HIS A 70 8.97 0.91 10.72
N MET A 71 8.72 0.01 9.76
CA MET A 71 9.58 -0.15 8.58
C MET A 71 9.69 1.16 7.76
N PHE A 72 8.67 2.02 7.79
CA PHE A 72 8.58 3.21 6.93
C PHE A 72 8.65 4.54 7.70
N THR A 73 8.24 4.53 8.96
CA THR A 73 8.00 5.75 9.73
C THR A 73 9.25 6.33 10.37
N GLY A 74 10.34 5.56 10.41
CA GLY A 74 11.59 5.94 11.07
C GLY A 74 11.61 5.66 12.58
N ASP A 75 10.57 5.03 13.12
CA ASP A 75 10.54 4.55 14.51
C ASP A 75 11.61 3.46 14.72
N GLU A 76 11.91 2.67 13.68
CA GLU A 76 13.11 1.84 13.60
C GLU A 76 14.07 2.42 12.56
N PRO A 77 15.39 2.55 12.89
CA PRO A 77 16.36 3.06 11.93
C PRO A 77 16.44 2.21 10.66
N PHE A 78 16.32 2.85 9.50
CA PHE A 78 16.26 2.18 8.20
C PHE A 78 17.43 1.22 7.92
N LYS A 79 18.61 1.53 8.44
CA LYS A 79 19.83 0.69 8.32
C LYS A 79 19.75 -0.66 9.05
N ASN A 80 18.83 -0.79 10.01
CA ASN A 80 18.65 -2.02 10.79
C ASN A 80 17.56 -2.93 10.18
N ASN A 81 16.99 -2.53 9.07
CA ASN A 81 15.84 -3.21 8.46
C ASN A 81 16.29 -4.32 7.51
N ASN A 82 16.27 -5.57 7.99
CA ASN A 82 16.65 -6.76 7.22
C ASN A 82 15.73 -7.08 6.04
N GLU A 83 14.59 -6.44 5.95
CA GLU A 83 13.70 -6.59 4.79
C GLU A 83 14.21 -5.80 3.57
N VAL A 84 14.97 -4.72 3.78
CA VAL A 84 15.43 -3.85 2.70
C VAL A 84 16.65 -4.45 2.01
N ILE A 85 16.48 -4.86 0.76
CA ILE A 85 17.57 -5.36 -0.09
C ILE A 85 18.33 -4.17 -0.70
N TRP A 86 17.59 -3.16 -1.17
CA TRP A 86 18.14 -1.93 -1.69
C TRP A 86 17.20 -0.77 -1.40
N GLY A 87 17.77 0.30 -0.90
CA GLY A 87 17.01 1.49 -0.56
C GLY A 87 17.90 2.68 -0.33
N ARG A 88 17.30 3.82 -0.05
CA ARG A 88 18.04 5.06 0.27
C ARG A 88 17.39 5.81 1.42
N ILE A 89 18.21 6.46 2.22
CA ILE A 89 17.79 7.49 3.16
C ILE A 89 17.80 8.82 2.39
N SER A 90 16.74 9.61 2.50
CA SER A 90 16.60 10.83 1.73
C SER A 90 15.72 11.84 2.47
N GLU A 91 16.16 13.08 2.50
CA GLU A 91 15.36 14.23 2.95
C GLU A 91 14.07 14.40 2.11
N GLU A 92 14.07 13.93 0.86
CA GLU A 92 12.89 13.93 0.00
C GLU A 92 11.74 13.09 0.59
N VAL A 93 12.05 11.93 1.21
CA VAL A 93 11.01 11.11 1.86
C VAL A 93 10.40 11.84 3.05
N LYS A 94 11.22 12.53 3.84
CA LYS A 94 10.76 13.38 4.93
C LYS A 94 9.90 14.53 4.38
N GLY A 95 10.33 15.20 3.31
CA GLY A 95 9.55 16.23 2.61
C GLY A 95 8.24 15.68 2.03
N TYR A 96 8.25 14.45 1.51
CA TYR A 96 7.07 13.78 1.02
C TYR A 96 5.97 13.65 2.11
N THR A 97 6.34 13.41 3.36
CA THR A 97 5.35 13.34 4.45
C THR A 97 4.60 14.64 4.65
N GLN A 98 5.21 15.79 4.37
CA GLN A 98 4.56 17.10 4.44
C GLN A 98 3.36 17.20 3.48
N GLN A 99 3.44 16.55 2.33
CA GLN A 99 2.33 16.52 1.37
C GLN A 99 1.07 15.85 1.92
N SER A 100 1.22 14.96 2.91
CA SER A 100 0.12 14.24 3.54
C SER A 100 -0.43 14.91 4.80
N PHE A 101 0.38 15.72 5.48
CA PHE A 101 -0.06 16.43 6.68
C PHE A 101 -1.16 17.44 6.37
N PRO A 102 -2.13 17.63 7.31
CA PRO A 102 -3.12 18.70 7.22
C PRO A 102 -2.47 20.07 7.14
N GLN A 103 -3.09 20.98 6.38
CA GLN A 103 -2.54 22.31 6.17
C GLN A 103 -2.34 23.07 7.47
N TYR A 104 -3.32 23.04 8.37
CA TYR A 104 -3.21 23.76 9.65
C TYR A 104 -2.06 23.21 10.53
N MET A 105 -1.66 21.94 10.32
CA MET A 105 -0.51 21.30 10.98
C MET A 105 0.82 21.49 10.19
N GLY A 106 0.86 22.34 9.16
CA GLY A 106 2.06 22.65 8.40
C GLY A 106 2.27 21.82 7.12
N GLY A 107 1.27 21.05 6.72
CA GLY A 107 1.29 20.25 5.49
C GLY A 107 0.47 20.82 4.34
N TYR A 108 0.14 19.96 3.37
CA TYR A 108 -0.53 20.37 2.12
C TYR A 108 -1.77 19.53 1.77
N ASN A 109 -2.07 18.44 2.49
CA ASN A 109 -3.15 17.47 2.16
C ASN A 109 -3.11 16.96 0.70
N GLY A 110 -1.96 17.05 0.02
CA GLY A 110 -1.86 16.85 -1.43
C GLY A 110 -1.74 15.38 -1.88
N MET A 111 -1.51 14.45 -0.96
CA MET A 111 -1.33 13.03 -1.28
C MET A 111 -2.60 12.24 -1.01
N GLY A 112 -3.63 12.49 -1.83
CA GLY A 112 -4.92 11.82 -1.73
C GLY A 112 -4.88 10.34 -2.13
N LEU A 113 -5.66 9.51 -1.43
CA LEU A 113 -5.91 8.11 -1.79
C LEU A 113 -7.29 7.99 -2.45
N THR A 114 -7.39 7.17 -3.50
CA THR A 114 -8.67 6.89 -4.16
C THR A 114 -9.52 5.91 -3.35
N GLN A 115 -10.84 5.95 -3.51
CA GLN A 115 -11.74 4.98 -2.87
C GLN A 115 -11.37 3.54 -3.24
N LYS A 116 -10.94 3.28 -4.49
CA LYS A 116 -10.46 1.97 -4.94
C LYS A 116 -9.30 1.44 -4.08
N MET A 117 -8.39 2.32 -3.65
CA MET A 117 -7.31 1.93 -2.74
C MET A 117 -7.84 1.61 -1.35
N ILE A 118 -8.79 2.38 -0.85
CA ILE A 118 -9.44 2.16 0.45
C ILE A 118 -10.18 0.81 0.46
N ASP A 119 -10.87 0.47 -0.62
CA ASP A 119 -11.62 -0.77 -0.78
C ASP A 119 -10.71 -2.00 -0.98
N ALA A 120 -9.47 -1.81 -1.40
CA ALA A 120 -8.51 -2.90 -1.54
C ALA A 120 -8.07 -3.49 -0.19
N TYR A 121 -8.06 -2.69 0.89
CA TYR A 121 -7.78 -3.19 2.24
C TYR A 121 -8.88 -4.12 2.71
N ARG A 122 -8.50 -5.13 3.48
CA ARG A 122 -9.41 -6.12 4.05
C ARG A 122 -9.93 -5.70 5.43
N MET A 123 -10.90 -6.45 5.92
CA MET A 123 -11.23 -6.48 7.35
C MET A 123 -10.11 -7.19 8.12
N GLU A 124 -10.03 -6.99 9.43
CA GLU A 124 -8.97 -7.58 10.27
C GLU A 124 -9.00 -9.11 10.29
N ASP A 125 -10.15 -9.74 10.01
CA ASP A 125 -10.32 -11.19 9.88
C ASP A 125 -10.04 -11.73 8.47
N GLY A 126 -9.62 -10.86 7.55
CA GLY A 126 -9.24 -11.21 6.18
C GLY A 126 -10.37 -11.18 5.16
N LYS A 127 -11.62 -10.89 5.55
CA LYS A 127 -12.72 -10.71 4.59
C LYS A 127 -12.49 -9.51 3.69
N THR A 128 -12.99 -9.58 2.47
CA THR A 128 -13.15 -8.40 1.62
C THR A 128 -14.30 -7.54 2.14
N ILE A 129 -14.42 -6.31 1.65
CA ILE A 129 -15.55 -5.43 1.99
C ILE A 129 -16.87 -6.07 1.57
N GLU A 130 -16.92 -6.68 0.39
CA GLU A 130 -18.10 -7.34 -0.16
C GLU A 130 -18.53 -8.52 0.71
N GLU A 131 -17.59 -9.35 1.15
CA GLU A 131 -17.83 -10.47 2.06
C GLU A 131 -18.34 -9.99 3.43
N ALA A 132 -17.75 -8.92 3.97
CA ALA A 132 -18.15 -8.33 5.25
C ALA A 132 -19.53 -7.64 5.16
N MET A 133 -19.85 -7.00 4.04
CA MET A 133 -21.21 -6.48 3.76
C MET A 133 -22.26 -7.59 3.74
N ALA A 134 -21.96 -8.70 3.10
CA ALA A 134 -22.89 -9.83 2.98
C ALA A 134 -23.30 -10.42 4.34
N VAL A 135 -22.43 -10.32 5.35
CA VAL A 135 -22.69 -10.79 6.72
C VAL A 135 -23.02 -9.66 7.72
N GLY A 136 -23.13 -8.42 7.24
CA GLY A 136 -23.50 -7.25 8.05
C GLY A 136 -22.40 -6.70 8.97
N GLU A 137 -21.15 -7.12 8.80
CA GLU A 137 -19.99 -6.63 9.56
C GLU A 137 -19.50 -5.27 9.07
N TYR A 138 -19.66 -4.98 7.79
CA TYR A 138 -19.29 -3.72 7.17
C TYR A 138 -20.55 -2.93 6.79
N LYS A 139 -20.56 -1.64 7.12
CA LYS A 139 -21.69 -0.75 6.87
C LYS A 139 -21.20 0.61 6.39
N GLU A 140 -21.94 1.21 5.45
CA GLU A 140 -21.68 2.53 4.87
C GLU A 140 -22.88 3.47 4.96
N GLY A 141 -23.85 3.18 5.81
CA GLY A 141 -25.01 4.05 5.98
C GLY A 141 -24.65 5.41 6.57
N PRO A 142 -25.43 6.45 6.29
CA PRO A 142 -25.14 7.82 6.70
C PRO A 142 -25.13 8.02 8.24
N ASN A 143 -25.67 7.06 8.99
CA ASN A 143 -25.73 7.07 10.44
C ASN A 143 -24.95 5.90 11.09
N ASP A 144 -24.16 5.16 10.31
CA ASP A 144 -23.40 4.04 10.81
C ASP A 144 -22.06 4.49 11.38
N PHE A 145 -22.05 4.79 12.66
CA PHE A 145 -20.85 5.23 13.41
C PHE A 145 -20.53 4.27 14.55
N THR A 146 -19.26 4.19 14.92
CA THR A 146 -18.80 3.42 16.09
C THR A 146 -19.22 4.11 17.39
N SER A 147 -19.39 3.31 18.45
CA SER A 147 -19.80 3.86 19.76
C SER A 147 -18.65 4.38 20.61
N GLY A 148 -17.46 3.77 20.52
CA GLY A 148 -16.34 4.09 21.39
C GLY A 148 -14.99 4.01 20.70
N PRO A 149 -13.91 4.55 21.34
CA PRO A 149 -12.55 4.46 20.83
C PRO A 149 -12.00 3.04 20.98
N ARG A 150 -10.94 2.75 20.23
CA ARG A 150 -10.16 1.52 20.35
C ARG A 150 -8.66 1.87 20.31
N ASP A 151 -7.92 1.41 21.32
CA ASP A 151 -6.48 1.54 21.38
C ASP A 151 -5.82 0.19 21.08
N PHE A 152 -4.75 0.20 20.29
CA PHE A 152 -3.95 -0.99 19.97
C PHE A 152 -2.57 -0.57 19.43
N SER A 153 -1.54 -1.30 19.79
CA SER A 153 -0.17 -1.10 19.25
C SER A 153 0.29 0.38 19.28
N ASP A 154 -0.08 1.10 20.33
CA ASP A 154 0.14 2.55 20.52
C ASP A 154 -0.58 3.45 19.49
N TYR A 155 -1.50 2.89 18.71
CA TYR A 155 -2.41 3.62 17.84
C TYR A 155 -3.74 3.90 18.55
N HIS A 156 -4.23 5.13 18.41
CA HIS A 156 -5.54 5.54 18.92
C HIS A 156 -6.54 5.67 17.78
N LEU A 157 -7.59 4.87 17.82
CA LEU A 157 -8.74 4.95 16.92
C LEU A 157 -9.87 5.68 17.68
N ASN A 158 -10.24 6.86 17.24
CA ASN A 158 -11.32 7.62 17.87
C ASN A 158 -12.64 6.86 17.85
N GLY A 159 -13.49 7.12 18.86
CA GLY A 159 -14.89 6.75 18.82
C GLY A 159 -15.69 7.67 17.89
N ASN A 160 -16.91 7.27 17.61
CA ASN A 160 -17.82 8.03 16.73
C ASN A 160 -17.21 8.33 15.35
N ILE A 161 -16.47 7.35 14.81
CA ILE A 161 -16.00 7.34 13.41
C ILE A 161 -16.94 6.53 12.55
N TRP A 162 -16.93 6.79 11.24
CA TRP A 162 -17.75 6.04 10.30
C TRP A 162 -17.41 4.54 10.34
N GLN A 163 -18.44 3.68 10.37
CA GLN A 163 -18.30 2.23 10.61
C GLN A 163 -17.38 1.55 9.59
N MET A 164 -17.30 2.06 8.36
CA MET A 164 -16.38 1.52 7.35
C MET A 164 -14.90 1.59 7.74
N TYR A 165 -14.54 2.40 8.72
CA TYR A 165 -13.15 2.52 9.20
C TYR A 165 -12.85 1.58 10.37
N ALA A 166 -13.89 0.92 10.93
CA ALA A 166 -13.74 -0.02 12.02
C ALA A 166 -13.31 -1.40 11.53
N ASN A 167 -12.60 -2.13 12.39
CA ASN A 167 -12.21 -3.53 12.18
C ASN A 167 -11.49 -3.80 10.85
N ARG A 168 -10.70 -2.81 10.38
CA ARG A 168 -9.88 -2.95 9.18
C ARG A 168 -8.53 -3.59 9.53
N GLU A 169 -7.88 -4.20 8.55
CA GLU A 169 -6.54 -4.74 8.71
C GLU A 169 -5.52 -3.68 9.17
N MET A 170 -4.47 -4.09 9.84
CA MET A 170 -3.50 -3.18 10.49
C MET A 170 -2.80 -2.23 9.52
N ARG A 171 -2.57 -2.65 8.27
CA ARG A 171 -1.99 -1.79 7.23
C ARG A 171 -2.90 -0.63 6.82
N PHE A 172 -4.24 -0.78 6.95
CA PHE A 172 -5.16 0.33 6.74
C PHE A 172 -4.86 1.47 7.71
N TYR A 173 -4.79 1.18 9.01
CA TYR A 173 -4.51 2.20 10.01
C TYR A 173 -3.10 2.78 9.91
N ALA A 174 -2.13 1.99 9.48
CA ALA A 174 -0.76 2.44 9.23
C ALA A 174 -0.63 3.38 8.02
N CYS A 175 -1.51 3.21 7.01
CA CYS A 175 -1.34 3.86 5.71
C CYS A 175 -2.36 4.94 5.38
N VAL A 176 -3.53 4.94 6.02
CA VAL A 176 -4.66 5.77 5.60
C VAL A 176 -4.99 6.83 6.64
N GLY A 177 -4.96 8.10 6.22
CA GLY A 177 -5.59 9.19 6.93
C GLY A 177 -7.03 9.38 6.43
N PHE A 178 -8.00 9.19 7.30
CA PHE A 178 -9.43 9.25 7.04
C PHE A 178 -10.13 10.27 7.94
N ASN A 179 -11.37 10.64 7.63
CA ASN A 179 -12.13 11.61 8.42
C ASN A 179 -12.34 11.13 9.86
N GLY A 180 -11.91 11.92 10.83
CA GLY A 180 -11.94 11.57 12.25
C GLY A 180 -10.71 10.80 12.74
N CYS A 181 -9.68 10.57 11.91
CA CYS A 181 -8.46 9.89 12.34
C CYS A 181 -7.59 10.78 13.27
N TYR A 182 -6.81 10.11 14.10
CA TYR A 182 -5.93 10.73 15.07
C TYR A 182 -4.54 11.00 14.50
N TRP A 183 -4.04 12.22 14.77
CA TRP A 183 -2.71 12.68 14.37
C TRP A 183 -1.93 13.09 15.62
N PRO A 184 -1.08 12.22 16.17
CA PRO A 184 -0.40 12.46 17.45
C PRO A 184 0.56 13.63 17.42
N ALA A 185 1.46 13.72 16.43
CA ALA A 185 2.46 14.77 16.26
C ALA A 185 3.18 15.10 17.59
N THR A 186 3.70 14.07 18.26
CA THR A 186 4.15 14.15 19.66
C THR A 186 5.45 14.93 19.85
N SER A 187 6.22 15.19 18.80
CA SER A 187 7.44 16.01 18.90
C SER A 187 7.16 17.48 19.22
N THR A 188 6.00 18.00 18.81
CA THR A 188 5.63 19.37 19.20
C THR A 188 5.02 19.45 20.58
N THR A 189 5.30 20.53 21.31
CA THR A 189 4.68 20.85 22.59
C THR A 189 3.45 21.75 22.45
N ASP A 190 3.17 22.23 21.23
CA ASP A 190 2.04 23.12 20.96
C ASP A 190 0.74 22.32 20.85
N GLY A 191 -0.17 22.51 21.82
CA GLY A 191 -1.46 21.81 21.89
C GLY A 191 -2.39 22.07 20.68
N SER A 192 -2.15 23.13 19.91
CA SER A 192 -2.91 23.42 18.70
C SER A 192 -2.59 22.44 17.55
N TYR A 193 -1.45 21.75 17.63
CA TYR A 193 -0.97 20.85 16.58
C TYR A 193 -0.66 19.44 17.08
N ARG A 194 -0.62 19.25 18.40
CA ARG A 194 -0.37 17.98 19.06
C ARG A 194 -1.68 17.29 19.40
N LEU A 195 -1.73 15.95 19.24
CA LEU A 195 -2.85 15.09 19.61
C LEU A 195 -4.18 15.50 18.95
N GLN A 196 -4.14 15.75 17.65
CA GLN A 196 -5.29 16.29 16.93
C GLN A 196 -6.16 15.18 16.31
N THR A 197 -7.48 15.37 16.34
CA THR A 197 -8.42 14.66 15.48
C THR A 197 -8.60 15.45 14.19
N VAL A 198 -8.32 14.84 13.04
CA VAL A 198 -8.38 15.50 11.73
C VAL A 198 -9.66 15.15 11.02
N LYS A 199 -10.39 16.18 10.54
CA LYS A 199 -11.61 16.03 9.76
C LYS A 199 -11.45 16.66 8.39
N TYR A 200 -11.71 15.86 7.35
CA TYR A 200 -11.58 16.23 5.92
C TYR A 200 -12.92 16.66 5.29
N CYS A 201 -14.04 16.55 6.01
CA CYS A 201 -15.34 17.05 5.56
C CYS A 201 -15.30 18.57 5.35
N MET A 202 -16.28 19.10 4.62
CA MET A 202 -16.31 20.48 4.18
C MET A 202 -15.98 21.52 5.26
N ASP A 203 -16.55 21.35 6.44
CA ASP A 203 -16.42 22.21 7.63
C ASP A 203 -15.42 21.68 8.65
N GLY A 204 -14.70 20.61 8.34
CA GLY A 204 -13.66 20.03 9.18
C GLY A 204 -12.39 20.90 9.21
N ASN A 205 -11.53 20.67 10.21
CA ASN A 205 -10.28 21.43 10.40
C ASN A 205 -9.24 21.23 9.26
N ALA A 206 -9.42 20.20 8.41
CA ALA A 206 -8.62 19.92 7.22
C ALA A 206 -9.47 19.86 5.94
N GLY A 207 -10.71 20.31 6.00
CA GLY A 207 -11.63 20.32 4.87
C GLY A 207 -11.38 21.45 3.86
N LYS A 208 -12.09 21.37 2.74
CA LYS A 208 -11.96 22.32 1.62
C LYS A 208 -12.18 23.79 2.02
N TYR A 209 -13.04 24.05 2.97
CA TYR A 209 -13.39 25.38 3.44
C TYR A 209 -12.91 25.68 4.87
N ALA A 210 -11.96 24.91 5.39
CA ALA A 210 -11.33 25.22 6.68
C ALA A 210 -10.76 26.65 6.63
N GLY A 211 -11.09 27.49 7.63
CA GLY A 211 -10.83 28.94 7.63
C GLY A 211 -9.36 29.40 7.54
N THR A 212 -8.42 28.48 7.50
CA THR A 212 -6.99 28.74 7.26
C THR A 212 -6.64 28.73 5.76
N VAL A 213 -7.61 28.54 4.89
CA VAL A 213 -7.37 28.15 3.51
C VAL A 213 -7.69 29.28 2.54
N GLY A 214 -6.70 30.03 2.14
CA GLY A 214 -6.68 30.69 0.85
C GLY A 214 -6.01 29.80 -0.22
N SER A 215 -6.06 28.47 -0.10
CA SER A 215 -5.27 27.59 -0.93
C SER A 215 -6.00 26.27 -1.24
N ASP A 216 -5.59 25.66 -2.33
CA ASP A 216 -6.04 24.33 -2.80
C ASP A 216 -5.49 23.16 -1.96
N ASN A 217 -5.05 23.40 -0.72
CA ASN A 217 -4.39 22.42 0.14
C ASN A 217 -5.41 21.59 0.95
N TYR A 218 -6.26 20.87 0.26
CA TYR A 218 -7.21 19.91 0.81
C TYR A 218 -7.12 18.58 0.03
N THR A 219 -7.54 17.49 0.62
CA THR A 219 -7.59 16.22 -0.10
C THR A 219 -8.79 16.19 -1.06
N PRO A 220 -8.57 15.88 -2.36
CA PRO A 220 -9.68 15.81 -3.31
C PRO A 220 -10.57 14.59 -3.14
N THR A 221 -10.14 13.61 -2.34
CA THR A 221 -10.83 12.32 -2.17
C THR A 221 -11.38 12.08 -0.77
N GLY A 222 -11.08 12.94 0.19
CA GLY A 222 -11.41 12.73 1.60
C GLY A 222 -10.44 11.79 2.35
N TYR A 223 -9.37 11.33 1.70
CA TYR A 223 -8.32 10.47 2.27
C TYR A 223 -6.93 10.98 1.93
N VAL A 224 -5.96 10.69 2.81
CA VAL A 224 -4.54 10.95 2.55
C VAL A 224 -3.69 9.73 2.91
N ILE A 225 -2.51 9.63 2.30
CA ILE A 225 -1.55 8.58 2.65
C ILE A 225 -0.81 8.93 3.95
N LYS A 226 -0.71 7.97 4.90
CA LYS A 226 0.03 8.11 6.16
C LYS A 226 1.25 7.18 6.25
N LYS A 227 1.49 6.33 5.28
CA LYS A 227 2.45 5.22 5.34
C LYS A 227 3.83 5.58 5.94
N TYR A 228 4.33 6.78 5.66
CA TYR A 228 5.66 7.24 6.10
C TYR A 228 5.61 8.16 7.33
N ILE A 229 4.46 8.29 7.99
CA ILE A 229 4.27 9.25 9.07
C ILE A 229 4.30 8.54 10.41
N SER A 230 5.30 8.87 11.24
CA SER A 230 5.36 8.46 12.65
C SER A 230 4.40 9.27 13.50
N SER A 231 3.98 8.69 14.62
CA SER A 231 3.28 9.41 15.69
C SER A 231 4.11 10.56 16.27
N TYR A 232 5.43 10.50 16.15
CA TYR A 232 6.36 11.55 16.58
C TYR A 232 6.37 12.75 15.63
N ASP A 233 6.19 12.56 14.34
CA ASP A 233 6.39 13.60 13.31
C ASP A 233 5.45 14.79 13.49
N ALA A 234 6.01 16.00 13.50
CA ALA A 234 5.28 17.27 13.46
C ALA A 234 5.92 18.24 12.46
N TRP A 235 5.08 18.99 11.70
CA TRP A 235 5.54 19.99 10.73
C TRP A 235 5.30 21.43 11.22
N ARG A 236 4.62 21.61 12.35
CA ARG A 236 4.30 22.91 12.93
C ARG A 236 4.28 22.84 14.46
N GLY A 237 4.48 23.99 15.08
CA GLY A 237 4.50 24.15 16.54
C GLY A 237 5.92 24.16 17.10
N ASN A 238 6.03 24.48 18.39
CA ASN A 238 7.30 24.54 19.11
C ASN A 238 7.95 23.16 19.17
N SER A 239 9.29 23.12 18.98
CA SER A 239 10.08 21.87 19.02
C SER A 239 9.63 20.81 17.99
N SER A 240 8.95 21.19 16.92
CA SER A 240 8.49 20.25 15.89
C SER A 240 9.67 19.56 15.20
N GLU A 241 9.69 18.22 15.26
CA GLU A 241 10.71 17.35 14.67
C GLU A 241 10.08 16.23 13.86
N ARG A 242 10.86 15.56 13.07
CA ARG A 242 10.49 14.41 12.22
C ARG A 242 11.62 13.41 12.22
N TYR A 243 11.29 12.14 12.27
CA TYR A 243 12.28 11.09 12.11
C TYR A 243 12.89 11.09 10.70
N GLU A 244 14.13 10.65 10.61
CA GLU A 244 14.75 10.29 9.34
C GLU A 244 14.03 9.09 8.75
N LYS A 245 13.83 9.07 7.42
CA LYS A 245 13.08 8.03 6.74
C LYS A 245 13.87 7.46 5.59
N GLY A 246 13.73 6.14 5.41
CA GLY A 246 14.26 5.46 4.25
C GLY A 246 13.16 5.15 3.23
N PHE A 247 13.55 5.09 1.96
CA PHE A 247 12.71 4.63 0.87
C PHE A 247 13.23 3.29 0.35
N PRO A 248 12.50 2.18 0.53
CA PRO A 248 12.89 0.89 -0.01
C PRO A 248 12.67 0.88 -1.53
N ILE A 249 13.73 0.62 -2.29
CA ILE A 249 13.67 0.43 -3.74
C ILE A 249 13.39 -1.03 -4.06
N ILE A 250 14.02 -1.96 -3.33
CA ILE A 250 13.74 -3.39 -3.40
C ILE A 250 13.70 -3.93 -1.97
N ARG A 251 12.67 -4.68 -1.62
CA ARG A 251 12.55 -5.31 -0.30
C ARG A 251 12.04 -6.75 -0.39
N TYR A 252 12.27 -7.52 0.64
CA TYR A 252 12.04 -8.97 0.63
C TYR A 252 10.58 -9.36 0.38
N ALA A 253 9.59 -8.57 0.84
CA ALA A 253 8.19 -8.82 0.49
C ALA A 253 7.95 -8.83 -1.03
N GLU A 254 8.69 -8.01 -1.81
CA GLU A 254 8.58 -8.02 -3.27
C GLU A 254 9.13 -9.32 -3.85
N ILE A 255 10.21 -9.86 -3.30
CA ILE A 255 10.76 -11.16 -3.72
C ILE A 255 9.75 -12.27 -3.46
N LEU A 256 9.16 -12.31 -2.26
CA LEU A 256 8.17 -13.32 -1.88
C LEU A 256 6.92 -13.29 -2.79
N LEU A 257 6.33 -12.10 -2.99
CA LEU A 257 5.14 -11.96 -3.83
C LEU A 257 5.44 -12.19 -5.31
N SER A 258 6.63 -11.82 -5.78
CA SER A 258 7.06 -12.09 -7.17
C SER A 258 7.37 -13.57 -7.39
N TYR A 259 7.88 -14.28 -6.39
CA TYR A 259 8.06 -15.73 -6.43
C TYR A 259 6.72 -16.46 -6.56
N ALA A 260 5.77 -16.13 -5.68
CA ALA A 260 4.43 -16.71 -5.74
C ALA A 260 3.73 -16.40 -7.08
N GLU A 261 3.87 -15.19 -7.62
CA GLU A 261 3.33 -14.81 -8.93
C GLU A 261 3.97 -15.62 -10.05
N ALA A 262 5.29 -15.73 -10.06
CA ALA A 262 6.01 -16.45 -11.10
C ALA A 262 5.67 -17.95 -11.12
N LEU A 263 5.59 -18.60 -9.96
CA LEU A 263 5.14 -19.99 -9.85
C LEU A 263 3.70 -20.16 -10.33
N ASN A 264 2.81 -19.22 -10.03
CA ASN A 264 1.40 -19.30 -10.44
C ASN A 264 1.21 -19.26 -11.96
N GLN A 265 2.19 -18.75 -12.72
CA GLN A 265 2.14 -18.66 -14.19
C GLN A 265 2.67 -19.93 -14.89
N LEU A 266 3.19 -20.90 -14.15
CA LEU A 266 3.74 -22.13 -14.73
C LEU A 266 2.64 -23.18 -14.89
N THR A 267 2.60 -23.82 -16.05
CA THR A 267 1.72 -24.97 -16.32
C THR A 267 2.51 -26.28 -16.47
N THR A 268 3.82 -26.15 -16.68
CA THR A 268 4.75 -27.28 -16.83
C THR A 268 5.98 -27.10 -15.91
N THR A 269 6.79 -28.16 -15.78
CA THR A 269 8.04 -28.12 -15.01
C THR A 269 9.19 -27.59 -15.89
N HIS A 270 9.94 -26.64 -15.36
CA HIS A 270 11.10 -26.04 -16.01
C HIS A 270 12.37 -26.24 -15.19
N ALA A 271 13.42 -26.72 -15.84
CA ALA A 271 14.77 -26.77 -15.27
C ALA A 271 15.53 -25.50 -15.66
N ILE A 272 15.87 -24.66 -14.69
CA ILE A 272 16.56 -23.38 -14.90
C ILE A 272 17.91 -23.41 -14.20
N THR A 273 18.97 -23.11 -14.94
CA THR A 273 20.30 -22.85 -14.37
C THR A 273 20.59 -21.34 -14.46
N LEU A 274 20.84 -20.72 -13.33
CA LEU A 274 21.18 -19.29 -13.26
C LEU A 274 22.64 -19.07 -13.69
N PRO A 275 22.99 -17.88 -14.20
CA PRO A 275 24.37 -17.52 -14.55
C PRO A 275 25.37 -17.69 -13.41
N THR A 276 24.89 -17.72 -12.18
CA THR A 276 25.66 -17.91 -10.93
C THR A 276 25.92 -19.39 -10.60
N GLY A 277 25.35 -20.32 -11.39
CA GLY A 277 25.61 -21.77 -11.33
C GLY A 277 24.53 -22.57 -10.60
N GLU A 278 23.62 -21.95 -9.85
CA GLU A 278 22.55 -22.66 -9.14
C GLU A 278 21.49 -23.16 -10.15
N SER A 279 20.97 -24.37 -9.92
CA SER A 279 19.96 -25.01 -10.75
C SER A 279 18.70 -25.29 -9.94
N TYR A 280 17.54 -24.98 -10.52
CA TYR A 280 16.22 -25.15 -9.94
C TYR A 280 15.30 -25.93 -10.88
N SER A 281 14.47 -26.82 -10.29
CA SER A 281 13.35 -27.44 -10.98
C SER A 281 12.07 -26.77 -10.48
N LEU A 282 11.36 -26.05 -11.34
CA LEU A 282 10.27 -25.16 -10.97
C LEU A 282 9.00 -25.56 -11.72
N SER A 283 7.90 -25.63 -10.98
CA SER A 283 6.55 -25.83 -11.48
C SER A 283 5.58 -24.98 -10.64
N ARG A 284 4.30 -24.98 -11.00
CA ARG A 284 3.27 -24.42 -10.12
C ARG A 284 3.16 -25.28 -8.87
N ASP A 285 3.73 -24.80 -7.78
CA ASP A 285 3.78 -25.46 -6.48
C ASP A 285 2.95 -24.68 -5.47
N VAL A 286 1.83 -25.26 -5.04
CA VAL A 286 0.86 -24.64 -4.13
C VAL A 286 1.46 -24.38 -2.75
N ASP A 287 2.28 -25.30 -2.25
CA ASP A 287 2.87 -25.19 -0.91
C ASP A 287 3.97 -24.10 -0.88
N GLU A 288 4.82 -24.06 -1.91
CA GLU A 288 5.83 -23.00 -2.04
C GLU A 288 5.18 -21.62 -2.24
N MET A 289 4.09 -21.54 -3.04
CA MET A 289 3.33 -20.30 -3.19
C MET A 289 2.69 -19.86 -1.88
N ALA A 290 2.05 -20.79 -1.15
CA ALA A 290 1.45 -20.51 0.16
C ALA A 290 2.49 -20.03 1.17
N LYS A 291 3.63 -20.70 1.25
CA LYS A 291 4.73 -20.35 2.14
C LYS A 291 5.26 -18.93 1.86
N ALA A 292 5.46 -18.57 0.60
CA ALA A 292 5.94 -17.24 0.25
C ALA A 292 4.87 -16.15 0.46
N PHE A 293 3.66 -16.37 -0.04
CA PHE A 293 2.59 -15.37 -0.02
C PHE A 293 2.04 -15.13 1.40
N ASN A 294 1.80 -16.20 2.16
CA ASN A 294 1.14 -16.08 3.46
C ASN A 294 2.03 -15.41 4.51
N GLN A 295 3.36 -15.45 4.41
CA GLN A 295 4.23 -14.68 5.29
C GLN A 295 3.92 -13.18 5.27
N VAL A 296 3.64 -12.62 4.09
CA VAL A 296 3.28 -11.20 3.94
C VAL A 296 1.95 -10.91 4.64
N ARG A 297 0.98 -11.83 4.53
CA ARG A 297 -0.30 -11.71 5.20
C ARG A 297 -0.19 -11.87 6.72
N TYR A 298 0.57 -12.85 7.18
CA TYR A 298 0.79 -13.09 8.61
C TYR A 298 1.48 -11.90 9.27
N ARG A 299 2.47 -11.29 8.61
CA ARG A 299 3.08 -10.05 9.09
C ARG A 299 2.04 -8.93 9.29
N ALA A 300 1.01 -8.89 8.46
CA ALA A 300 -0.09 -7.92 8.57
C ALA A 300 -1.21 -8.34 9.54
N GLY A 301 -1.09 -9.50 10.20
CA GLY A 301 -2.11 -10.02 11.12
C GLY A 301 -3.33 -10.60 10.40
N LEU A 302 -3.19 -11.00 9.14
CA LEU A 302 -4.25 -11.58 8.33
C LEU A 302 -4.14 -13.11 8.25
N PRO A 303 -5.25 -13.83 8.04
CA PRO A 303 -5.20 -15.26 7.75
C PRO A 303 -4.52 -15.53 6.42
N GLY A 304 -3.91 -16.70 6.25
CA GLY A 304 -3.41 -17.19 4.97
C GLY A 304 -4.53 -17.35 3.93
N LEU A 305 -4.16 -17.62 2.69
CA LEU A 305 -5.13 -17.96 1.66
C LEU A 305 -5.72 -19.34 1.90
N THR A 306 -6.97 -19.53 1.52
CA THR A 306 -7.63 -20.83 1.54
C THR A 306 -7.04 -21.75 0.47
N GLN A 307 -7.17 -23.07 0.66
CA GLN A 307 -6.71 -24.05 -0.32
C GLN A 307 -7.33 -23.82 -1.69
N ALA A 308 -8.63 -23.50 -1.75
CA ALA A 308 -9.32 -23.20 -3.01
C ALA A 308 -8.75 -22.00 -3.75
N GLN A 309 -8.35 -20.95 -3.01
CA GLN A 309 -7.71 -19.76 -3.61
C GLN A 309 -6.30 -20.08 -4.14
N LEU A 310 -5.55 -20.91 -3.42
CA LEU A 310 -4.21 -21.33 -3.82
C LEU A 310 -4.21 -22.27 -5.03
N GLU A 311 -5.16 -23.21 -5.09
CA GLU A 311 -5.28 -24.18 -6.17
C GLU A 311 -5.76 -23.57 -7.49
N SER A 312 -6.59 -22.52 -7.42
CA SER A 312 -7.09 -21.82 -8.61
C SER A 312 -6.06 -20.80 -9.13
N PRO A 313 -5.46 -20.96 -10.32
CA PRO A 313 -4.53 -19.99 -10.88
C PRO A 313 -5.13 -18.59 -11.03
N THR A 314 -6.40 -18.50 -11.38
CA THR A 314 -7.11 -17.22 -11.56
C THR A 314 -7.33 -16.53 -10.22
N GLU A 315 -7.87 -17.25 -9.22
CA GLU A 315 -8.08 -16.68 -7.88
C GLU A 315 -6.76 -16.27 -7.23
N MET A 316 -5.74 -17.13 -7.31
CA MET A 316 -4.41 -16.82 -6.79
C MET A 316 -3.86 -15.53 -7.43
N PHE A 317 -4.05 -15.35 -8.73
CA PHE A 317 -3.60 -14.15 -9.41
C PHE A 317 -4.36 -12.89 -8.96
N GLU A 318 -5.67 -12.97 -8.71
CA GLU A 318 -6.45 -11.85 -8.12
C GLU A 318 -5.96 -11.52 -6.71
N GLN A 319 -5.65 -12.54 -5.88
CA GLN A 319 -5.06 -12.32 -4.56
C GLN A 319 -3.70 -11.61 -4.65
N ILE A 320 -2.84 -12.03 -5.59
CA ILE A 320 -1.54 -11.39 -5.83
C ILE A 320 -1.71 -9.92 -6.24
N LYS A 321 -2.61 -9.63 -7.15
CA LYS A 321 -2.87 -8.25 -7.60
C LYS A 321 -3.32 -7.35 -6.46
N ARG A 322 -4.23 -7.85 -5.61
CA ARG A 322 -4.73 -7.12 -4.44
C ARG A 322 -3.64 -6.95 -3.39
N GLU A 323 -2.94 -8.02 -3.03
CA GLU A 323 -1.90 -8.00 -2.01
C GLU A 323 -0.77 -7.03 -2.39
N ARG A 324 -0.30 -7.06 -3.63
CA ARG A 324 0.71 -6.12 -4.14
C ARG A 324 0.23 -4.66 -4.11
N MET A 325 -1.06 -4.42 -4.41
CA MET A 325 -1.63 -3.07 -4.37
C MET A 325 -1.62 -2.48 -2.95
N VAL A 326 -1.96 -3.27 -1.94
CA VAL A 326 -1.99 -2.86 -0.53
C VAL A 326 -0.58 -2.78 0.03
N GLU A 327 0.22 -3.83 -0.13
CA GLU A 327 1.54 -3.96 0.45
C GLU A 327 2.51 -2.86 -0.04
N PHE A 328 2.46 -2.53 -1.33
CA PHE A 328 3.37 -1.57 -1.95
C PHE A 328 2.76 -0.18 -2.18
N LEU A 329 1.70 0.18 -1.43
CA LEU A 329 1.16 1.53 -1.49
C LEU A 329 2.27 2.57 -1.26
N GLY A 330 2.37 3.57 -2.13
CA GLY A 330 3.35 4.65 -2.02
C GLY A 330 4.80 4.27 -2.36
N GLU A 331 5.04 3.04 -2.86
CA GLU A 331 6.37 2.57 -3.28
C GLU A 331 6.55 2.55 -4.82
N GLY A 332 5.60 3.09 -5.57
CA GLY A 332 5.67 3.22 -7.02
C GLY A 332 5.41 1.92 -7.82
N ARG A 333 5.11 0.78 -7.16
CA ARG A 333 4.97 -0.53 -7.81
C ARG A 333 3.74 -0.64 -8.69
N ARG A 334 2.62 -0.08 -8.27
CA ARG A 334 1.34 -0.19 -9.00
C ARG A 334 1.42 0.31 -10.44
N PHE A 335 2.18 1.38 -10.68
CA PHE A 335 2.42 1.91 -12.02
C PHE A 335 2.97 0.86 -12.99
N TYR A 336 3.93 0.07 -12.54
CA TYR A 336 4.54 -1.00 -13.34
C TYR A 336 3.67 -2.25 -13.38
N ASP A 337 3.03 -2.61 -12.26
CA ASP A 337 2.20 -3.80 -12.14
C ASP A 337 1.04 -3.80 -13.13
N VAL A 338 0.27 -2.71 -13.22
CA VAL A 338 -0.86 -2.63 -14.17
C VAL A 338 -0.42 -2.71 -15.63
N ARG A 339 0.79 -2.24 -15.94
CA ARG A 339 1.36 -2.29 -17.29
C ARG A 339 1.86 -3.68 -17.64
N ARG A 340 2.61 -4.32 -16.76
CA ARG A 340 3.13 -5.68 -17.00
C ARG A 340 2.04 -6.74 -17.01
N TRP A 341 0.93 -6.50 -16.30
CA TRP A 341 -0.26 -7.36 -16.34
C TRP A 341 -1.18 -7.08 -17.53
N GLY A 342 -0.93 -6.03 -18.31
CA GLY A 342 -1.73 -5.66 -19.48
C GLY A 342 -3.10 -5.08 -19.15
N ILE A 343 -3.34 -4.66 -17.89
CA ILE A 343 -4.63 -4.13 -17.41
C ILE A 343 -4.65 -2.59 -17.27
N TYR A 344 -3.62 -1.91 -17.77
CA TYR A 344 -3.46 -0.46 -17.61
C TYR A 344 -4.63 0.32 -18.18
N GLU A 345 -5.05 -0.01 -19.43
CA GLU A 345 -6.11 0.75 -20.12
C GLU A 345 -7.44 0.58 -19.39
N ASP A 346 -7.76 -0.61 -18.89
CA ASP A 346 -8.99 -0.88 -18.16
C ASP A 346 -9.00 -0.18 -16.79
N VAL A 347 -7.93 -0.38 -16.02
CA VAL A 347 -7.85 0.12 -14.63
C VAL A 347 -7.73 1.64 -14.55
N ASP A 348 -6.96 2.27 -15.43
CA ASP A 348 -6.73 3.71 -15.39
C ASP A 348 -7.84 4.51 -16.10
N SER A 349 -8.70 3.88 -16.92
CA SER A 349 -9.89 4.52 -17.48
C SER A 349 -11.07 4.61 -16.51
N GLU A 350 -11.03 3.87 -15.40
CA GLU A 350 -12.07 3.97 -14.37
C GLU A 350 -12.12 5.39 -13.77
N PRO A 351 -13.32 5.94 -13.50
CA PRO A 351 -13.44 7.20 -12.78
C PRO A 351 -12.72 7.21 -11.45
N ILE A 352 -12.06 8.30 -11.11
CA ILE A 352 -11.46 8.45 -9.79
C ILE A 352 -12.57 8.69 -8.78
N MET A 353 -12.75 7.76 -7.85
CA MET A 353 -13.75 7.86 -6.79
C MET A 353 -13.12 8.31 -5.47
N GLY A 354 -13.89 9.07 -4.70
CA GLY A 354 -13.59 9.50 -3.34
C GLY A 354 -14.87 9.72 -2.55
N LEU A 355 -14.79 10.44 -1.45
CA LEU A 355 -15.92 10.91 -0.66
C LEU A 355 -16.35 12.31 -1.11
N ASN A 356 -17.55 12.72 -0.75
CA ASN A 356 -18.09 14.04 -1.09
C ASN A 356 -17.49 15.13 -0.19
N ILE A 357 -16.32 15.63 -0.55
CA ILE A 357 -15.58 16.67 0.20
C ILE A 357 -16.30 18.04 0.23
N ALA A 358 -17.33 18.21 -0.57
CA ALA A 358 -18.14 19.44 -0.60
C ALA A 358 -19.33 19.39 0.38
N ALA A 359 -19.45 18.32 1.19
CA ALA A 359 -20.50 18.16 2.18
C ALA A 359 -19.95 18.15 3.61
N ASN A 360 -20.79 18.56 4.56
CA ASN A 360 -20.53 18.43 5.98
C ASN A 360 -20.54 16.96 6.41
N GLU A 361 -19.93 16.64 7.55
CA GLU A 361 -19.76 15.26 8.03
C GLU A 361 -21.07 14.46 8.01
N PHE A 362 -22.14 14.98 8.58
CA PHE A 362 -23.46 14.34 8.63
C PHE A 362 -24.39 14.74 7.48
N GLY A 363 -23.96 15.66 6.61
CA GLY A 363 -24.72 16.19 5.48
C GLY A 363 -24.41 15.52 4.16
N GLY A 364 -23.71 14.37 4.16
CA GLY A 364 -23.42 13.62 2.94
C GLY A 364 -21.93 13.45 2.61
N PHE A 365 -21.00 13.84 3.48
CA PHE A 365 -19.55 13.65 3.26
C PHE A 365 -19.20 12.20 2.92
N TYR A 366 -19.79 11.22 3.60
CA TYR A 366 -19.49 9.81 3.41
C TYR A 366 -20.09 9.17 2.16
N GLN A 367 -20.77 9.96 1.33
CA GLN A 367 -21.23 9.46 0.02
C GLN A 367 -20.06 9.33 -0.94
N ARG A 368 -19.96 8.18 -1.58
CA ARG A 368 -19.00 7.93 -2.65
C ARG A 368 -19.35 8.77 -3.88
N THR A 369 -18.42 9.56 -4.36
CA THR A 369 -18.62 10.44 -5.52
C THR A 369 -17.44 10.32 -6.48
N VAL A 370 -17.68 10.63 -7.75
CA VAL A 370 -16.58 10.87 -8.68
C VAL A 370 -15.87 12.15 -8.25
N VAL A 371 -14.55 12.12 -8.20
CA VAL A 371 -13.75 13.32 -7.91
C VAL A 371 -13.95 14.33 -9.05
N ASP A 372 -14.56 15.47 -8.75
CA ASP A 372 -14.90 16.52 -9.73
C ASP A 372 -13.97 17.76 -9.64
N GLU A 373 -12.84 17.63 -9.03
CA GLU A 373 -11.84 18.69 -8.96
C GLU A 373 -11.07 18.77 -10.28
N LYS A 374 -11.05 19.96 -10.89
CA LYS A 374 -10.53 20.21 -12.25
C LYS A 374 -9.15 19.59 -12.55
N ASN A 375 -8.27 19.56 -11.56
CA ASN A 375 -6.89 19.06 -11.72
C ASN A 375 -6.75 17.55 -11.49
N TYR A 376 -7.80 16.86 -11.03
CA TYR A 376 -7.75 15.45 -10.62
C TYR A 376 -8.79 14.58 -11.30
N ARG A 377 -9.78 15.19 -11.98
CA ARG A 377 -10.94 14.50 -12.53
C ARG A 377 -10.61 13.56 -13.69
N ASP A 378 -9.80 14.04 -14.62
CA ASP A 378 -9.61 13.39 -15.90
C ASP A 378 -8.22 12.76 -16.00
N ARG A 379 -8.18 11.44 -16.10
CA ARG A 379 -6.97 10.72 -16.50
C ARG A 379 -6.92 10.63 -18.02
N VAL A 380 -5.77 10.92 -18.59
CA VAL A 380 -5.51 10.68 -20.01
C VAL A 380 -4.98 9.27 -20.17
N VAL A 381 -5.81 8.37 -20.70
CA VAL A 381 -5.46 6.98 -20.92
C VAL A 381 -5.34 6.72 -22.42
N HIS A 382 -4.15 6.38 -22.86
CA HIS A 382 -3.86 6.00 -24.24
C HIS A 382 -2.87 4.84 -24.27
N ARG A 383 -3.05 3.91 -25.18
CA ARG A 383 -2.15 2.75 -25.34
C ARG A 383 -0.67 3.12 -25.45
N LYS A 384 -0.33 4.25 -26.08
CA LYS A 384 1.05 4.76 -26.13
C LYS A 384 1.67 5.00 -24.75
N LEU A 385 0.85 5.31 -23.72
CA LEU A 385 1.33 5.55 -22.35
C LEU A 385 1.67 4.27 -21.59
N LEU A 386 1.52 3.09 -22.20
CA LEU A 386 2.17 1.86 -21.71
C LEU A 386 3.69 2.05 -21.62
N PHE A 387 4.24 2.84 -22.53
CA PHE A 387 5.65 3.19 -22.55
C PHE A 387 5.82 4.70 -22.32
N LEU A 388 6.83 5.09 -21.59
CA LEU A 388 7.20 6.49 -21.51
C LEU A 388 7.94 6.92 -22.78
N PRO A 389 7.78 8.17 -23.26
CA PRO A 389 8.54 8.65 -24.40
C PRO A 389 10.03 8.70 -24.05
N ILE A 390 10.87 8.33 -25.02
CA ILE A 390 12.32 8.54 -24.94
C ILE A 390 12.60 10.03 -25.20
N SER A 391 13.40 10.66 -24.37
CA SER A 391 13.70 12.07 -24.55
C SER A 391 14.38 12.34 -25.89
N LYS A 392 14.06 13.45 -26.55
CA LYS A 392 14.69 13.83 -27.83
C LYS A 392 16.21 14.00 -27.70
N SER A 393 16.69 14.35 -26.53
CA SER A 393 18.14 14.45 -26.28
C SER A 393 18.83 13.10 -26.34
N GLU A 394 18.19 12.04 -25.88
CA GLU A 394 18.75 10.67 -25.94
C GLU A 394 18.65 10.09 -27.36
N LEU A 395 17.53 10.31 -28.04
CA LEU A 395 17.40 9.89 -29.47
C LEU A 395 18.47 10.50 -30.37
N ARG A 396 18.89 11.76 -30.10
CA ARG A 396 19.94 12.41 -30.87
C ARG A 396 21.35 11.89 -30.58
N LYS A 397 21.57 11.23 -29.42
CA LYS A 397 22.87 10.67 -29.05
C LYS A 397 23.11 9.28 -29.63
N VAL A 398 22.05 8.55 -29.94
CA VAL A 398 22.11 7.15 -30.34
C VAL A 398 21.30 6.97 -31.64
N GLU A 399 21.99 6.90 -32.78
CA GLU A 399 21.36 6.80 -34.12
C GLU A 399 20.46 5.57 -34.31
N LEU A 400 20.74 4.49 -33.59
CA LEU A 400 19.98 3.23 -33.67
C LEU A 400 18.79 3.17 -32.68
N LEU A 401 18.55 4.26 -31.95
CA LEU A 401 17.46 4.32 -30.96
C LEU A 401 16.21 4.93 -31.58
N ASP A 402 15.18 4.12 -31.73
CA ASP A 402 13.86 4.56 -32.16
C ASP A 402 12.97 4.97 -30.99
N GLN A 403 12.04 5.87 -31.25
CA GLN A 403 11.03 6.28 -30.30
C GLN A 403 10.06 5.13 -29.98
N ASN A 404 9.50 5.11 -28.76
CA ASN A 404 8.48 4.16 -28.39
C ASN A 404 7.21 4.32 -29.26
N PRO A 405 6.47 3.22 -29.53
CA PRO A 405 5.29 3.27 -30.38
C PRO A 405 4.26 4.29 -29.94
N GLY A 406 3.73 5.06 -30.90
CA GLY A 406 2.72 6.09 -30.65
C GLY A 406 3.27 7.49 -30.33
N TYR A 407 4.59 7.66 -30.26
CA TYR A 407 5.25 8.97 -30.17
C TYR A 407 5.98 9.28 -31.48
N ASN A 408 6.02 10.57 -31.80
CA ASN A 408 6.74 11.05 -32.99
C ASN A 408 8.21 11.32 -32.62
N ASN A 409 9.10 11.06 -33.56
CA ASN A 409 10.55 11.36 -33.41
C ASN A 409 10.82 12.86 -33.36
#